data_e008abb3c43cf6606d4cdaf34df6ddff
#
_entry.id   e008abb3c43cf6606d4cdaf34df6ddff
#
_cell.length_a   1.000
_cell.length_b   1.000
_cell.length_c   1.000
_cell.angle_alpha   90.00
_cell.angle_beta   90.00
_cell.angle_gamma   90.00
#
_symmetry.space_group_name_H-M   'P 1'
#
loop_
_entity.id
_entity.type
_entity.pdbx_description
1 polymer ?
#
loop_
_entity_poly.entity_id
_entity_poly.type
_entity_poly.pdbx_seq_one_letter_code
_entity_poly.pdbx_strand_id
1 'polypeptide(L)'
;PTARVTLTPKYDTICDGDNIGVTLTSPSTPTRQVRFRYTVEKPASVTVTPAGPENNLTPGTVLTNQIDNPTDSAQLVRFIVTPYTRNPGDDGEKCTGTNDTVYVWVEPTAAVSVSPGNDTICDGDNVAILLSSPTESTRQVRFRYTHIPVAGVTVTPGAGNNLAPGYTITDQI
;
A
#
# COMPACT_ATOMS: atom_id res chain seq x y z
N PRO A 1 9.36 -6.11 -35.56
CA PRO A 1 8.26 -6.19 -34.59
C PRO A 1 8.36 -5.04 -33.60
N THR A 2 7.20 -4.46 -33.23
CA THR A 2 7.10 -3.42 -32.19
C THR A 2 7.42 -4.03 -30.82
N ALA A 3 8.22 -3.36 -30.01
CA ALA A 3 8.52 -3.81 -28.65
C ALA A 3 7.22 -3.81 -27.80
N ARG A 4 7.04 -4.83 -26.99
CA ARG A 4 5.92 -4.97 -26.04
C ARG A 4 6.46 -5.23 -24.65
N VAL A 5 5.67 -4.88 -23.64
CA VAL A 5 5.92 -5.20 -22.24
C VAL A 5 4.78 -6.03 -21.68
N THR A 6 5.11 -6.91 -20.75
CA THR A 6 4.15 -7.60 -19.88
C THR A 6 4.55 -7.27 -18.43
N LEU A 7 3.59 -6.82 -17.65
CA LEU A 7 3.73 -6.40 -16.26
C LEU A 7 3.07 -7.42 -15.33
N THR A 8 3.81 -7.92 -14.35
CA THR A 8 3.30 -8.92 -13.41
C THR A 8 3.74 -8.60 -11.97
N PRO A 9 2.80 -8.35 -11.04
CA PRO A 9 1.37 -8.16 -11.26
C PRO A 9 1.06 -6.83 -11.98
N LYS A 10 -0.12 -6.73 -12.61
CA LYS A 10 -0.61 -5.49 -13.22
C LYS A 10 -1.43 -4.63 -12.24
N TYR A 11 -2.04 -5.28 -11.26
CA TYR A 11 -2.81 -4.66 -10.18
C TYR A 11 -2.29 -5.19 -8.86
N ASP A 12 -2.03 -4.31 -7.92
CA ASP A 12 -1.53 -4.66 -6.60
C ASP A 12 -2.12 -3.75 -5.52
N THR A 13 -2.11 -4.23 -4.28
CA THR A 13 -2.49 -3.46 -3.10
C THR A 13 -1.49 -3.73 -1.99
N ILE A 14 -0.75 -2.71 -1.61
CA ILE A 14 0.30 -2.76 -0.59
C ILE A 14 -0.06 -1.89 0.61
N CYS A 15 0.62 -2.07 1.73
CA CYS A 15 0.52 -1.18 2.88
C CYS A 15 1.44 0.04 2.72
N ASP A 16 1.15 1.11 3.47
CA ASP A 16 2.03 2.25 3.63
C ASP A 16 3.45 1.82 4.01
N GLY A 17 4.45 2.35 3.32
CA GLY A 17 5.87 2.03 3.50
C GLY A 17 6.36 0.72 2.85
N ASP A 18 5.48 -0.06 2.24
CA ASP A 18 5.88 -1.30 1.56
C ASP A 18 6.49 -1.05 0.17
N ASN A 19 7.22 -2.05 -0.33
CA ASN A 19 7.77 -2.06 -1.67
C ASN A 19 6.82 -2.76 -2.64
N ILE A 20 6.73 -2.23 -3.88
CA ILE A 20 6.12 -2.99 -4.98
C ILE A 20 7.03 -4.14 -5.39
N GLY A 21 6.46 -5.14 -6.11
CA GLY A 21 7.19 -6.28 -6.65
C GLY A 21 6.77 -6.56 -8.10
N VAL A 22 7.03 -5.62 -9.05
CA VAL A 22 6.53 -5.73 -10.42
C VAL A 22 7.63 -6.18 -11.36
N THR A 23 7.46 -7.38 -11.95
CA THR A 23 8.37 -7.92 -12.95
C THR A 23 8.04 -7.42 -14.35
N LEU A 24 9.05 -6.91 -15.06
CA LEU A 24 8.98 -6.45 -16.44
C LEU A 24 9.46 -7.55 -17.37
N THR A 25 8.59 -8.04 -18.25
CA THR A 25 8.97 -9.02 -19.29
C THR A 25 8.56 -8.54 -20.67
N SER A 26 9.09 -9.18 -21.72
CA SER A 26 8.70 -8.89 -23.10
C SER A 26 8.41 -10.17 -23.87
N PRO A 27 7.25 -10.28 -24.51
CA PRO A 27 6.97 -11.35 -25.48
C PRO A 27 7.61 -11.07 -26.85
N SER A 28 8.19 -9.89 -27.07
CA SER A 28 8.77 -9.50 -28.35
C SER A 28 10.18 -10.08 -28.53
N THR A 29 10.43 -10.60 -29.71
CA THR A 29 11.75 -11.12 -30.16
C THR A 29 12.27 -10.32 -31.34
N PRO A 30 12.60 -9.03 -31.20
CA PRO A 30 13.18 -8.22 -32.25
C PRO A 30 14.66 -8.57 -32.47
N THR A 31 15.22 -8.15 -33.60
CA THR A 31 16.67 -8.27 -33.87
C THR A 31 17.52 -7.35 -33.01
N ARG A 32 16.88 -6.35 -32.38
CA ARG A 32 17.48 -5.39 -31.47
C ARG A 32 17.16 -5.75 -30.02
N GLN A 33 17.91 -5.19 -29.07
CA GLN A 33 17.66 -5.40 -27.64
C GLN A 33 16.36 -4.67 -27.24
N VAL A 34 15.49 -5.36 -26.50
CA VAL A 34 14.35 -4.74 -25.81
C VAL A 34 14.83 -4.09 -24.50
N ARG A 35 14.34 -2.89 -24.26
CA ARG A 35 14.54 -2.14 -23.01
C ARG A 35 13.23 -1.51 -22.58
N PHE A 36 13.18 -1.13 -21.31
CA PHE A 36 12.04 -0.44 -20.73
C PHE A 36 12.49 0.86 -20.07
N ARG A 37 11.58 1.82 -20.04
CA ARG A 37 11.60 2.98 -19.15
C ARG A 37 10.26 3.08 -18.46
N TYR A 38 10.21 3.71 -17.29
CA TYR A 38 8.94 4.01 -16.66
C TYR A 38 8.89 5.43 -16.12
N THR A 39 7.68 5.92 -15.94
CA THR A 39 7.32 7.13 -15.22
C THR A 39 6.29 6.80 -14.16
N VAL A 40 6.22 7.62 -13.11
CA VAL A 40 5.28 7.43 -12.00
C VAL A 40 4.27 8.57 -11.98
N GLU A 41 2.98 8.24 -11.98
CA GLU A 41 1.88 9.14 -11.67
C GLU A 41 1.35 8.83 -10.28
N LYS A 42 1.28 9.83 -9.41
CA LYS A 42 0.88 9.68 -8.02
C LYS A 42 0.25 10.97 -7.48
N PRO A 43 -0.60 10.90 -6.43
CA PRO A 43 -1.01 12.08 -5.68
C PRO A 43 0.20 12.83 -5.08
N ALA A 44 0.07 14.13 -4.90
CA ALA A 44 1.14 14.98 -4.37
C ALA A 44 1.56 14.58 -2.93
N SER A 45 0.61 14.06 -2.15
CA SER A 45 0.83 13.59 -0.78
C SER A 45 1.65 12.31 -0.68
N VAL A 46 1.68 11.48 -1.74
CA VAL A 46 2.36 10.19 -1.74
C VAL A 46 3.83 10.36 -2.13
N THR A 47 4.73 9.62 -1.48
CA THR A 47 6.15 9.54 -1.83
C THR A 47 6.47 8.19 -2.46
N VAL A 48 7.29 8.18 -3.52
CA VAL A 48 7.79 6.96 -4.16
C VAL A 48 9.30 7.02 -4.20
N THR A 49 9.97 5.97 -3.72
CA THR A 49 11.43 5.90 -3.63
C THR A 49 11.98 4.61 -4.26
N PRO A 50 12.82 4.66 -5.30
CA PRO A 50 13.20 5.86 -6.04
C PRO A 50 12.01 6.49 -6.80
N ALA A 51 12.03 7.82 -6.94
CA ALA A 51 10.90 8.56 -7.53
C ALA A 51 10.72 8.29 -9.04
N GLY A 52 11.72 7.68 -9.72
CA GLY A 52 11.76 7.65 -11.18
C GLY A 52 11.98 9.05 -11.81
N PRO A 53 11.93 9.19 -13.12
CA PRO A 53 11.85 8.09 -14.08
C PRO A 53 13.13 7.25 -14.14
N GLU A 54 12.99 5.98 -14.46
CA GLU A 54 14.15 5.13 -14.80
C GLU A 54 14.06 4.68 -16.24
N ASN A 55 15.21 4.42 -16.84
CA ASN A 55 15.32 3.97 -18.22
C ASN A 55 16.36 2.85 -18.37
N ASN A 56 16.44 2.30 -19.57
CA ASN A 56 17.40 1.24 -19.95
C ASN A 56 17.25 -0.07 -19.14
N LEU A 57 16.05 -0.32 -18.57
CA LEU A 57 15.75 -1.53 -17.84
C LEU A 57 15.65 -2.74 -18.79
N THR A 58 16.12 -3.91 -18.34
CA THR A 58 16.12 -5.14 -19.14
C THR A 58 14.86 -5.99 -18.88
N PRO A 59 14.45 -6.86 -19.82
CA PRO A 59 13.50 -7.93 -19.48
C PRO A 59 14.02 -8.77 -18.30
N GLY A 60 13.14 -9.06 -17.34
CA GLY A 60 13.46 -9.70 -16.07
C GLY A 60 13.71 -8.73 -14.91
N THR A 61 13.80 -7.41 -15.16
CA THR A 61 13.88 -6.41 -14.08
C THR A 61 12.62 -6.45 -13.22
N VAL A 62 12.83 -6.39 -11.90
CA VAL A 62 11.76 -6.21 -10.91
C VAL A 62 11.82 -4.79 -10.38
N LEU A 63 10.72 -4.05 -10.50
CA LEU A 63 10.55 -2.75 -9.84
C LEU A 63 10.28 -2.99 -8.36
N THR A 64 11.04 -2.34 -7.48
CA THR A 64 10.97 -2.50 -6.02
C THR A 64 10.85 -1.13 -5.32
N ASN A 65 10.14 -0.20 -5.95
CA ASN A 65 9.95 1.13 -5.38
C ASN A 65 9.15 1.04 -4.09
N GLN A 66 9.64 1.68 -3.03
CA GLN A 66 8.88 1.89 -1.79
C GLN A 66 7.87 3.01 -1.99
N ILE A 67 6.68 2.86 -1.40
CA ILE A 67 5.63 3.86 -1.50
C ILE A 67 5.11 4.22 -0.11
N ASP A 68 5.23 5.50 0.26
CA ASP A 68 4.74 6.03 1.53
C ASP A 68 3.45 6.83 1.29
N ASN A 69 2.40 6.49 2.02
CA ASN A 69 1.10 7.14 2.01
C ASN A 69 0.78 7.74 3.39
N PRO A 70 1.15 8.99 3.66
CA PRO A 70 0.95 9.63 4.97
C PRO A 70 -0.50 10.11 5.19
N THR A 71 -1.44 9.77 4.32
CA THR A 71 -2.86 10.18 4.43
C THR A 71 -3.69 9.10 5.12
N ASP A 72 -4.89 9.46 5.56
CA ASP A 72 -5.83 8.51 6.15
C ASP A 72 -6.64 7.71 5.10
N SER A 73 -6.43 7.99 3.80
CA SER A 73 -7.19 7.36 2.70
C SER A 73 -6.28 6.56 1.78
N ALA A 74 -6.78 5.45 1.24
CA ALA A 74 -6.06 4.67 0.23
C ALA A 74 -5.77 5.50 -1.03
N GLN A 75 -4.55 5.44 -1.54
CA GLN A 75 -4.07 6.24 -2.66
C GLN A 75 -3.67 5.36 -3.85
N LEU A 76 -3.98 5.80 -5.07
CA LEU A 76 -3.61 5.11 -6.30
C LEU A 76 -2.34 5.68 -6.90
N VAL A 77 -1.33 4.81 -7.08
CA VAL A 77 -0.09 5.10 -7.80
C VAL A 77 -0.06 4.30 -9.10
N ARG A 78 0.41 4.92 -10.18
CA ARG A 78 0.51 4.30 -11.49
C ARG A 78 1.95 4.31 -11.98
N PHE A 79 2.45 3.15 -12.40
CA PHE A 79 3.73 3.03 -13.09
C PHE A 79 3.46 2.81 -14.57
N ILE A 80 3.78 3.80 -15.40
CA ILE A 80 3.59 3.75 -16.85
C ILE A 80 4.90 3.28 -17.48
N VAL A 81 4.92 2.03 -17.97
CA VAL A 81 6.11 1.39 -18.53
C VAL A 81 6.04 1.43 -20.06
N THR A 82 7.07 2.00 -20.66
CA THR A 82 7.21 2.10 -22.13
C THR A 82 8.33 1.18 -22.61
N PRO A 83 8.03 0.17 -23.41
CA PRO A 83 9.03 -0.66 -24.06
C PRO A 83 9.63 0.05 -25.26
N TYR A 84 10.91 -0.15 -25.52
CA TYR A 84 11.59 0.32 -26.72
C TYR A 84 12.70 -0.64 -27.16
N THR A 85 13.20 -0.48 -28.38
CA THR A 85 14.36 -1.24 -28.88
C THR A 85 15.58 -0.31 -28.99
N ARG A 86 16.76 -0.87 -28.77
CA ARG A 86 18.06 -0.21 -29.02
C ARG A 86 19.04 -1.16 -29.71
N ASN A 87 20.05 -0.62 -30.38
CA ASN A 87 21.16 -1.43 -30.87
C ASN A 87 22.11 -1.80 -29.71
N PRO A 88 22.78 -2.95 -29.76
CA PRO A 88 23.87 -3.26 -28.85
C PRO A 88 24.94 -2.15 -28.89
N GLY A 89 25.38 -1.69 -27.71
CA GLY A 89 26.40 -0.63 -27.59
C GLY A 89 25.94 0.79 -27.90
N ASP A 90 24.65 0.98 -28.23
CA ASP A 90 24.05 2.30 -28.50
C ASP A 90 22.94 2.56 -27.49
N ASP A 91 23.07 3.59 -26.66
CA ASP A 91 22.09 3.94 -25.62
C ASP A 91 20.84 4.66 -26.19
N GLY A 92 20.85 4.97 -27.47
CA GLY A 92 19.72 5.64 -28.15
C GLY A 92 18.53 4.73 -28.37
N GLU A 93 17.34 5.20 -28.04
CA GLU A 93 16.06 4.59 -28.36
C GLU A 93 15.84 4.59 -29.89
N LYS A 94 15.46 3.46 -30.50
CA LYS A 94 15.23 3.31 -31.95
C LYS A 94 13.75 3.18 -32.30
N CYS A 95 13.04 2.26 -31.68
CA CYS A 95 11.62 2.06 -31.91
C CYS A 95 10.89 1.95 -30.56
N THR A 96 10.00 2.89 -30.32
CA THR A 96 9.13 2.89 -29.14
C THR A 96 7.95 1.95 -29.37
N GLY A 97 7.61 1.18 -28.36
CA GLY A 97 6.40 0.36 -28.34
C GLY A 97 5.24 1.05 -27.63
N THR A 98 4.13 0.34 -27.52
CA THR A 98 2.97 0.78 -26.75
C THR A 98 3.24 0.59 -25.25
N ASN A 99 3.01 1.63 -24.46
CA ASN A 99 3.13 1.58 -23.01
C ASN A 99 2.03 0.69 -22.38
N ASP A 100 2.31 0.18 -21.20
CA ASP A 100 1.35 -0.47 -20.33
C ASP A 100 1.51 0.08 -18.91
N THR A 101 0.48 -0.08 -18.06
CA THR A 101 0.41 0.57 -16.76
C THR A 101 0.16 -0.44 -15.65
N VAL A 102 0.95 -0.34 -14.58
CA VAL A 102 0.68 -0.98 -13.29
C VAL A 102 -0.13 -0.03 -12.41
N TYR A 103 -1.11 -0.57 -11.73
CA TYR A 103 -1.97 0.15 -10.77
C TYR A 103 -1.71 -0.41 -9.38
N VAL A 104 -1.23 0.44 -8.48
CA VAL A 104 -0.91 0.07 -7.10
C VAL A 104 -1.77 0.90 -6.15
N TRP A 105 -2.67 0.25 -5.42
CA TRP A 105 -3.33 0.86 -4.29
C TRP A 105 -2.43 0.80 -3.07
N VAL A 106 -2.20 1.93 -2.42
CA VAL A 106 -1.40 2.05 -1.21
C VAL A 106 -2.34 2.34 -0.05
N GLU A 107 -2.53 1.33 0.79
CA GLU A 107 -3.36 1.45 1.98
C GLU A 107 -2.69 2.37 3.01
N PRO A 108 -3.44 3.21 3.71
CA PRO A 108 -2.91 4.00 4.81
C PRO A 108 -2.58 3.11 6.01
N THR A 109 -1.70 3.59 6.88
CA THR A 109 -1.52 3.00 8.22
C THR A 109 -2.83 3.14 9.01
N ALA A 110 -3.37 2.02 9.51
CA ALA A 110 -4.62 2.03 10.24
C ALA A 110 -4.48 2.76 11.58
N ALA A 111 -5.36 3.73 11.83
CA ALA A 111 -5.42 4.49 13.07
C ALA A 111 -6.68 4.14 13.87
N VAL A 112 -6.60 4.29 15.19
CA VAL A 112 -7.73 4.14 16.11
C VAL A 112 -7.94 5.43 16.88
N SER A 113 -9.20 5.81 17.09
CA SER A 113 -9.63 6.85 18.01
C SER A 113 -10.53 6.23 19.06
N VAL A 114 -10.30 6.58 20.32
CA VAL A 114 -11.06 6.09 21.48
C VAL A 114 -11.76 7.25 22.17
N SER A 115 -13.02 7.07 22.57
CA SER A 115 -13.80 8.09 23.26
C SER A 115 -14.74 7.45 24.29
N PRO A 116 -14.72 7.90 25.56
CA PRO A 116 -13.76 8.83 26.14
C PRO A 116 -12.36 8.23 26.26
N GLY A 117 -11.32 9.08 26.23
CA GLY A 117 -9.91 8.68 26.46
C GLY A 117 -9.57 8.41 27.91
N ASN A 118 -10.35 9.00 28.83
CA ASN A 118 -10.29 8.77 30.28
C ASN A 118 -11.70 8.74 30.82
N ASP A 119 -11.98 7.86 31.78
CA ASP A 119 -13.25 7.75 32.46
C ASP A 119 -13.04 7.39 33.94
N THR A 120 -14.06 7.66 34.78
CA THR A 120 -14.09 7.27 36.18
C THR A 120 -15.44 6.65 36.47
N ILE A 121 -15.41 5.37 36.85
CA ILE A 121 -16.61 4.57 37.12
C ILE A 121 -16.55 4.02 38.53
N CYS A 122 -17.69 3.56 39.05
CA CYS A 122 -17.77 2.86 40.34
C CYS A 122 -17.46 1.38 40.17
N ASP A 123 -17.09 0.72 41.27
CA ASP A 123 -16.94 -0.72 41.33
C ASP A 123 -18.21 -1.44 40.85
N GLY A 124 -18.04 -2.40 39.97
CA GLY A 124 -19.12 -3.16 39.34
C GLY A 124 -19.82 -2.49 38.16
N ASP A 125 -19.46 -1.25 37.81
CA ASP A 125 -19.98 -0.56 36.63
C ASP A 125 -19.27 -1.01 35.34
N ASN A 126 -19.95 -0.75 34.20
CA ASN A 126 -19.40 -1.01 32.88
C ASN A 126 -18.74 0.24 32.32
N VAL A 127 -17.60 0.09 31.67
CA VAL A 127 -17.05 1.16 30.81
C VAL A 127 -17.92 1.36 29.57
N ALA A 128 -17.80 2.50 28.93
CA ALA A 128 -18.48 2.80 27.66
C ALA A 128 -17.50 3.50 26.70
N ILE A 129 -16.55 2.74 26.15
CA ILE A 129 -15.47 3.28 25.31
C ILE A 129 -15.76 3.00 23.84
N LEU A 130 -16.07 4.03 23.06
CA LEU A 130 -16.29 3.92 21.61
C LEU A 130 -14.96 3.82 20.87
N LEU A 131 -14.83 2.84 19.99
CA LEU A 131 -13.73 2.67 19.05
C LEU A 131 -14.14 3.20 17.67
N SER A 132 -13.38 4.14 17.14
CA SER A 132 -13.55 4.67 15.78
C SER A 132 -12.23 4.73 15.02
N SER A 133 -12.30 4.98 13.71
CA SER A 133 -11.11 5.13 12.86
C SER A 133 -11.33 6.26 11.88
N PRO A 134 -10.35 7.16 11.68
CA PRO A 134 -10.32 8.07 10.56
C PRO A 134 -9.89 7.40 9.25
N THR A 135 -9.35 6.17 9.31
CA THR A 135 -8.75 5.49 8.18
C THR A 135 -9.79 5.05 7.15
N GLU A 136 -9.66 5.51 5.91
CA GLU A 136 -10.42 5.11 4.73
C GLU A 136 -9.58 4.17 3.85
N SER A 137 -9.68 2.88 4.13
CA SER A 137 -8.95 1.81 3.45
C SER A 137 -9.83 1.11 2.41
N THR A 138 -9.23 0.53 1.36
CA THR A 138 -9.94 -0.40 0.45
C THR A 138 -10.25 -1.73 1.15
N ARG A 139 -9.56 -2.01 2.24
CA ARG A 139 -9.77 -3.16 3.14
C ARG A 139 -10.53 -2.72 4.38
N GLN A 140 -11.11 -3.69 5.10
CA GLN A 140 -11.83 -3.40 6.33
C GLN A 140 -10.87 -3.11 7.49
N VAL A 141 -11.03 -1.96 8.16
CA VAL A 141 -10.36 -1.69 9.43
C VAL A 141 -10.99 -2.55 10.52
N ARG A 142 -10.16 -3.16 11.36
CA ARG A 142 -10.56 -3.97 12.52
C ARG A 142 -9.68 -3.63 13.70
N PHE A 143 -10.26 -3.73 14.89
CA PHE A 143 -9.60 -3.45 16.15
C PHE A 143 -9.47 -4.70 17.01
N ARG A 144 -8.48 -4.66 17.88
CA ARG A 144 -8.34 -5.53 19.04
C ARG A 144 -7.97 -4.67 20.24
N TYR A 145 -8.42 -5.06 21.43
CA TYR A 145 -7.98 -4.44 22.67
C TYR A 145 -7.67 -5.48 23.73
N THR A 146 -6.88 -5.10 24.69
CA THR A 146 -6.61 -5.83 25.92
C THR A 146 -6.53 -4.83 27.06
N HIS A 147 -6.90 -5.22 28.29
CA HIS A 147 -6.64 -4.44 29.48
C HIS A 147 -5.24 -4.73 30.03
N ILE A 148 -4.67 -3.77 30.73
CA ILE A 148 -3.44 -3.98 31.52
C ILE A 148 -3.88 -4.34 32.94
N PRO A 149 -3.56 -5.56 33.45
CA PRO A 149 -3.98 -5.99 34.78
C PRO A 149 -3.44 -5.08 35.87
N VAL A 150 -4.32 -4.68 36.81
CA VAL A 150 -3.98 -3.95 38.02
C VAL A 150 -4.36 -4.82 39.21
N ALA A 151 -3.48 -4.92 40.21
CA ALA A 151 -3.73 -5.75 41.38
C ALA A 151 -5.01 -5.31 42.11
N GLY A 152 -5.92 -6.24 42.37
CA GLY A 152 -7.21 -6.00 43.03
C GLY A 152 -8.33 -5.51 42.09
N VAL A 153 -8.05 -5.37 40.77
CA VAL A 153 -9.07 -4.99 39.78
C VAL A 153 -9.30 -6.16 38.83
N THR A 154 -10.56 -6.53 38.65
CA THR A 154 -10.99 -7.55 37.67
C THR A 154 -11.76 -6.88 36.54
N VAL A 155 -11.41 -7.20 35.29
CA VAL A 155 -12.07 -6.68 34.08
C VAL A 155 -12.68 -7.86 33.30
N THR A 156 -13.98 -7.79 33.00
CA THR A 156 -14.70 -8.85 32.31
C THR A 156 -15.50 -8.29 31.13
N PRO A 157 -15.31 -8.76 29.88
CA PRO A 157 -14.37 -9.82 29.44
C PRO A 157 -12.88 -9.42 29.39
N GLY A 158 -12.52 -8.15 29.45
CA GLY A 158 -11.13 -7.65 29.51
C GLY A 158 -10.32 -7.76 28.21
N ALA A 159 -10.88 -8.27 27.13
CA ALA A 159 -10.26 -8.32 25.82
C ALA A 159 -11.29 -8.48 24.70
N GLY A 160 -10.98 -7.93 23.53
CA GLY A 160 -11.81 -8.08 22.33
C GLY A 160 -10.94 -8.16 21.06
N ASN A 161 -11.45 -8.85 20.04
CA ASN A 161 -10.77 -9.05 18.78
C ASN A 161 -11.74 -8.94 17.60
N ASN A 162 -11.22 -8.58 16.41
CA ASN A 162 -11.97 -8.43 15.16
C ASN A 162 -13.15 -7.44 15.25
N LEU A 163 -12.99 -6.37 16.01
CA LEU A 163 -14.01 -5.36 16.25
C LEU A 163 -14.06 -4.34 15.10
N ALA A 164 -15.24 -3.96 14.67
CA ALA A 164 -15.44 -2.95 13.64
C ALA A 164 -15.38 -1.52 14.22
N PRO A 165 -15.08 -0.49 13.43
CA PRO A 165 -15.34 0.89 13.82
C PRO A 165 -16.80 1.09 14.24
N GLY A 166 -17.01 1.87 15.30
CA GLY A 166 -18.33 2.03 15.95
C GLY A 166 -18.61 1.03 17.08
N TYR A 167 -17.72 0.08 17.34
CA TYR A 167 -17.85 -0.81 18.48
C TYR A 167 -17.64 -0.07 19.80
N THR A 168 -18.50 -0.32 20.78
CA THR A 168 -18.33 0.20 22.14
C THR A 168 -17.88 -0.92 23.07
N ILE A 169 -16.75 -0.72 23.74
CA ILE A 169 -16.29 -1.61 24.81
C ILE A 169 -17.19 -1.36 26.03
N THR A 170 -17.77 -2.42 26.58
CA THR A 170 -18.68 -2.39 27.73
C THR A 170 -18.22 -3.36 28.82
N ASP A 171 -16.91 -3.51 29.00
CA ASP A 171 -16.35 -4.36 30.02
C ASP A 171 -16.72 -3.89 31.43
N GLN A 172 -17.04 -4.82 32.32
CA GLN A 172 -17.29 -4.55 33.72
C GLN A 172 -16.00 -4.50 34.52
N ILE A 173 -15.87 -3.58 35.43
CA ILE A 173 -14.71 -3.40 36.33
C ILE A 173 -15.14 -3.59 37.78
#